data_d0856b562584cb598ea06993678a359a
#
_entry.id   d0856b562584cb598ea06993678a359a
#
_cell.length_a   1.000
_cell.length_b   1.000
_cell.length_c   1.000
_cell.angle_alpha   90.00
_cell.angle_beta   90.00
_cell.angle_gamma   90.00
#
_symmetry.space_group_name_H-M   'P 1'
#
loop_
_entity.id
_entity.type
_entity.pdbx_description
1 polymer ?
#
loop_
_entity_poly.entity_id
_entity_poly.type
_entity_poly.pdbx_seq_one_letter_code
_entity_poly.pdbx_strand_id
1 'polypeptide(L)'
;MPRSATVEKWLACSPDDFVFSLKAPKTITHIKRLSDVEEVVNRFYEAASVLAHKLGVVLYQLPPSLKKDLTLLEGFLKLLDRKPGKKAVELRHVSWVGDDVFELLKQHNVAFVVSHGDNYPLVTTPTADFMYVRLHGYPELYRSSYSVDELQTWANLIRTWLEQGNMVYVYFNNDAEGHAVENALALKSLI
;
A
#
# COMPACT_ATOMS: atom_id res chain seq x y z
N MET A 1 16.75 3.85 -5.41
CA MET A 1 15.87 5.02 -5.16
C MET A 1 16.01 5.99 -6.31
N PRO A 2 14.93 6.62 -6.77
CA PRO A 2 15.05 7.68 -7.77
C PRO A 2 15.85 8.86 -7.18
N ARG A 3 16.60 9.54 -8.03
CA ARG A 3 17.29 10.79 -7.66
C ARG A 3 16.25 11.93 -7.61
N SER A 4 16.47 12.94 -6.78
CA SER A 4 15.56 14.11 -6.67
C SER A 4 15.22 14.72 -8.02
N ALA A 5 16.20 14.90 -8.90
CA ALA A 5 15.99 15.38 -10.27
C ALA A 5 15.04 14.50 -11.12
N THR A 6 14.92 13.20 -10.82
CA THR A 6 13.94 12.32 -11.48
C THR A 6 12.55 12.58 -10.94
N VAL A 7 12.43 12.77 -9.63
CA VAL A 7 11.16 13.07 -8.96
C VAL A 7 10.63 14.46 -9.37
N GLU A 8 11.52 15.45 -9.52
CA GLU A 8 11.18 16.80 -10.05
C GLU A 8 10.57 16.71 -11.46
N LYS A 9 11.13 15.83 -12.33
CA LYS A 9 10.54 15.59 -13.65
C LYS A 9 9.15 14.97 -13.57
N TRP A 10 8.94 14.00 -12.67
CA TRP A 10 7.60 13.42 -12.46
C TRP A 10 6.61 14.48 -12.00
N LEU A 11 7.02 15.34 -11.07
CA LEU A 11 6.20 16.44 -10.56
C LEU A 11 5.81 17.42 -11.70
N ALA A 12 6.78 17.82 -12.53
CA ALA A 12 6.57 18.76 -13.63
C ALA A 12 5.72 18.20 -14.78
N CYS A 13 5.77 16.87 -15.02
CA CYS A 13 5.05 16.25 -16.12
C CYS A 13 3.69 15.66 -15.73
N SER A 14 3.30 15.72 -14.44
CA SER A 14 2.01 15.20 -13.98
C SER A 14 0.96 16.31 -13.84
N PRO A 15 -0.33 16.04 -14.12
CA PRO A 15 -1.42 16.97 -13.83
C PRO A 15 -1.44 17.39 -12.35
N ASP A 16 -2.07 18.53 -12.03
CA ASP A 16 -2.07 19.09 -10.68
C ASP A 16 -2.80 18.22 -9.66
N ASP A 17 -3.82 17.48 -10.10
CA ASP A 17 -4.61 16.53 -9.31
C ASP A 17 -3.99 15.13 -9.23
N PHE A 18 -2.85 14.88 -9.88
CA PHE A 18 -2.21 13.57 -9.88
C PHE A 18 -1.56 13.26 -8.54
N VAL A 19 -1.84 12.06 -8.00
CA VAL A 19 -1.30 11.59 -6.72
C VAL A 19 -0.37 10.41 -6.94
N PHE A 20 0.85 10.52 -6.39
CA PHE A 20 1.85 9.46 -6.45
C PHE A 20 1.75 8.54 -5.24
N SER A 21 1.58 7.23 -5.47
CA SER A 21 1.89 6.22 -4.47
C SER A 21 3.29 5.66 -4.70
N LEU A 22 4.10 5.67 -3.66
CA LEU A 22 5.48 5.21 -3.73
C LEU A 22 5.63 3.88 -2.99
N LYS A 23 6.44 2.98 -3.54
CA LYS A 23 6.86 1.77 -2.82
C LYS A 23 8.23 2.02 -2.18
N ALA A 24 8.32 1.79 -0.87
CA ALA A 24 9.56 1.91 -0.13
C ALA A 24 10.64 0.95 -0.64
N PRO A 25 11.92 1.33 -0.57
CA PRO A 25 13.04 0.50 -1.02
C PRO A 25 13.10 -0.85 -0.31
N LYS A 26 13.48 -1.90 -1.04
CA LYS A 26 13.70 -3.25 -0.46
C LYS A 26 14.73 -3.26 0.66
N THR A 27 15.66 -2.30 0.68
CA THR A 27 16.63 -2.14 1.77
C THR A 27 15.93 -1.99 3.12
N ILE A 28 14.83 -1.21 3.20
CA ILE A 28 14.06 -1.02 4.42
C ILE A 28 13.32 -2.30 4.80
N THR A 29 12.58 -2.86 3.85
CA THR A 29 11.56 -3.88 4.14
C THR A 29 12.07 -5.31 4.07
N HIS A 30 12.99 -5.63 3.15
CA HIS A 30 13.46 -6.99 2.88
C HIS A 30 14.88 -7.26 3.41
N ILE A 31 15.81 -6.30 3.24
CA ILE A 31 17.22 -6.48 3.64
C ILE A 31 17.37 -6.22 5.12
N LYS A 32 17.05 -5.00 5.55
CA LYS A 32 17.14 -4.60 6.97
C LYS A 32 15.91 -5.03 7.80
N ARG A 33 14.82 -5.43 7.15
CA ARG A 33 13.61 -5.98 7.80
C ARG A 33 13.12 -5.07 8.95
N LEU A 34 13.07 -3.76 8.69
CA LEU A 34 12.70 -2.67 9.59
C LEU A 34 13.70 -2.33 10.69
N SER A 35 14.78 -3.10 10.89
CA SER A 35 15.80 -2.81 11.89
C SER A 35 16.81 -1.79 11.37
N ASP A 36 17.19 -0.82 12.20
CA ASP A 36 18.24 0.19 11.90
C ASP A 36 18.05 0.88 10.54
N VAL A 37 16.82 1.28 10.23
CA VAL A 37 16.44 1.81 8.90
C VAL A 37 16.35 3.33 8.86
N GLU A 38 16.58 4.05 9.96
CA GLU A 38 16.35 5.49 10.05
C GLU A 38 17.06 6.29 8.95
N GLU A 39 18.36 6.04 8.74
CA GLU A 39 19.13 6.72 7.69
C GLU A 39 18.54 6.46 6.29
N VAL A 40 18.17 5.20 6.00
CA VAL A 40 17.62 4.83 4.69
C VAL A 40 16.22 5.42 4.50
N VAL A 41 15.40 5.47 5.54
CA VAL A 41 14.09 6.12 5.55
C VAL A 41 14.24 7.62 5.31
N ASN A 42 15.18 8.29 6.02
CA ASN A 42 15.42 9.72 5.84
C ASN A 42 15.83 10.03 4.40
N ARG A 43 16.79 9.32 3.85
CA ARG A 43 17.24 9.47 2.46
C ARG A 43 16.11 9.20 1.44
N PHE A 44 15.23 8.24 1.71
CA PHE A 44 14.06 7.99 0.87
C PHE A 44 13.11 9.20 0.88
N TYR A 45 12.82 9.75 2.05
CA TYR A 45 11.92 10.89 2.18
C TYR A 45 12.51 12.21 1.69
N GLU A 46 13.84 12.38 1.66
CA GLU A 46 14.48 13.51 0.97
C GLU A 46 14.05 13.60 -0.49
N ALA A 47 14.04 12.47 -1.21
CA ALA A 47 13.55 12.42 -2.59
C ALA A 47 12.01 12.45 -2.69
N ALA A 48 11.31 11.71 -1.83
CA ALA A 48 9.85 11.62 -1.87
C ALA A 48 9.16 12.96 -1.55
N SER A 49 9.73 13.76 -0.64
CA SER A 49 9.18 15.07 -0.24
C SER A 49 9.16 16.10 -1.37
N VAL A 50 9.93 15.90 -2.44
CA VAL A 50 9.88 16.74 -3.65
C VAL A 50 8.49 16.72 -4.30
N LEU A 51 7.74 15.63 -4.14
CA LEU A 51 6.36 15.51 -4.63
C LEU A 51 5.37 16.46 -3.93
N ALA A 52 5.73 16.99 -2.76
CA ALA A 52 4.91 17.91 -1.98
C ALA A 52 3.46 17.39 -1.79
N HIS A 53 2.46 18.17 -2.22
CA HIS A 53 1.04 17.81 -2.13
C HIS A 53 0.63 16.61 -3.00
N LYS A 54 1.44 16.24 -4.00
CA LYS A 54 1.20 15.05 -4.83
C LYS A 54 1.71 13.74 -4.21
N LEU A 55 2.38 13.79 -3.06
CA LEU A 55 2.76 12.58 -2.32
C LEU A 55 1.53 12.00 -1.61
N GLY A 56 0.98 10.93 -2.12
CA GLY A 56 -0.14 10.20 -1.53
C GLY A 56 0.32 9.16 -0.50
N VAL A 57 0.37 7.91 -0.89
CA VAL A 57 0.68 6.80 0.02
C VAL A 57 2.09 6.26 -0.21
N VAL A 58 2.80 5.97 0.88
CA VAL A 58 4.04 5.18 0.86
C VAL A 58 3.75 3.77 1.33
N LEU A 59 3.95 2.79 0.44
CA LEU A 59 3.76 1.37 0.68
C LEU A 59 5.02 0.73 1.23
N TYR A 60 4.93 0.09 2.38
CA TYR A 60 5.97 -0.76 3.00
C TYR A 60 5.54 -2.22 2.91
N GLN A 61 5.96 -2.91 1.85
CA GLN A 61 5.68 -4.34 1.67
C GLN A 61 6.75 -5.17 2.37
N LEU A 62 6.36 -5.97 3.36
CA LEU A 62 7.25 -6.88 4.06
C LEU A 62 7.34 -8.25 3.35
N PRO A 63 8.47 -8.96 3.49
CA PRO A 63 8.60 -10.30 2.94
C PRO A 63 7.72 -11.31 3.72
N PRO A 64 7.19 -12.36 3.06
CA PRO A 64 6.37 -13.37 3.72
C PRO A 64 7.12 -14.16 4.81
N SER A 65 8.45 -14.13 4.80
CA SER A 65 9.29 -14.75 5.83
C SER A 65 9.45 -13.90 7.10
N LEU A 66 8.94 -12.66 7.15
CA LEU A 66 9.01 -11.83 8.34
C LEU A 66 7.78 -12.08 9.22
N LYS A 67 7.98 -12.81 10.30
CA LYS A 67 6.96 -13.07 11.31
C LYS A 67 6.71 -11.87 12.20
N LYS A 68 5.59 -11.87 12.90
CA LYS A 68 5.18 -10.81 13.81
C LYS A 68 6.24 -10.55 14.88
N ASP A 69 6.61 -9.28 15.00
CA ASP A 69 7.37 -8.67 16.07
C ASP A 69 6.79 -7.27 16.30
N LEU A 70 5.97 -7.13 17.35
CA LEU A 70 5.27 -5.88 17.64
C LEU A 70 6.23 -4.76 18.06
N THR A 71 7.29 -5.09 18.80
CA THR A 71 8.27 -4.09 19.23
C THR A 71 9.02 -3.50 18.02
N LEU A 72 9.39 -4.35 17.09
CA LEU A 72 10.02 -3.93 15.83
C LEU A 72 9.07 -3.07 14.99
N LEU A 73 7.80 -3.48 14.86
CA LEU A 73 6.80 -2.73 14.11
C LEU A 73 6.56 -1.37 14.76
N GLU A 74 6.34 -1.31 16.07
CA GLU A 74 6.10 -0.07 16.80
C GLU A 74 7.26 0.92 16.66
N GLY A 75 8.50 0.44 16.83
CA GLY A 75 9.70 1.28 16.62
C GLY A 75 9.75 1.86 15.20
N PHE A 76 9.41 1.06 14.20
CA PHE A 76 9.34 1.51 12.82
C PHE A 76 8.19 2.52 12.58
N LEU A 77 7.00 2.31 13.12
CA LEU A 77 5.87 3.23 12.99
C LEU A 77 6.19 4.58 13.63
N LYS A 78 6.78 4.61 14.82
CA LYS A 78 7.25 5.84 15.49
C LYS A 78 8.23 6.64 14.63
N LEU A 79 9.11 5.97 13.89
CA LEU A 79 10.01 6.62 12.93
C LEU A 79 9.23 7.27 11.78
N LEU A 80 8.10 6.66 11.36
CA LEU A 80 7.28 7.15 10.25
C LEU A 80 6.31 8.29 10.64
N ASP A 81 5.98 8.49 11.92
CA ASP A 81 5.01 9.49 12.38
C ASP A 81 5.34 10.91 11.90
N ARG A 82 6.64 11.23 11.82
CA ARG A 82 7.12 12.56 11.38
C ARG A 82 7.35 12.67 9.88
N LYS A 83 7.00 11.66 9.10
CA LYS A 83 7.22 11.64 7.65
C LYS A 83 5.95 12.04 6.90
N PRO A 84 6.05 12.81 5.78
CA PRO A 84 4.90 13.21 5.00
C PRO A 84 4.23 12.03 4.29
N GLY A 85 3.03 12.25 3.77
CA GLY A 85 2.21 11.29 3.06
C GLY A 85 1.55 10.25 3.97
N LYS A 86 0.56 9.53 3.44
CA LYS A 86 -0.09 8.40 4.10
C LYS A 86 0.83 7.17 4.07
N LYS A 87 0.67 6.23 5.01
CA LYS A 87 1.52 5.03 5.11
C LYS A 87 0.66 3.79 5.06
N ALA A 88 1.06 2.82 4.25
CA ALA A 88 0.42 1.51 4.17
C ALA A 88 1.46 0.40 4.35
N VAL A 89 1.14 -0.61 5.15
CA VAL A 89 2.03 -1.75 5.42
C VAL A 89 1.38 -3.03 4.91
N GLU A 90 2.05 -3.70 3.97
CA GLU A 90 1.62 -4.99 3.44
C GLU A 90 2.30 -6.12 4.22
N LEU A 91 1.56 -6.73 5.12
CA LEU A 91 2.02 -7.78 6.04
C LEU A 91 1.65 -9.15 5.48
N ARG A 92 2.62 -9.85 4.90
CA ARG A 92 2.39 -11.08 4.11
C ARG A 92 2.43 -12.38 4.91
N HIS A 93 2.88 -12.36 6.16
CA HIS A 93 2.87 -13.55 7.01
C HIS A 93 1.62 -13.56 7.89
N VAL A 94 0.95 -14.72 8.01
CA VAL A 94 -0.31 -14.86 8.76
C VAL A 94 -0.19 -14.46 10.22
N SER A 95 0.99 -14.57 10.83
CA SER A 95 1.19 -14.16 12.24
C SER A 95 0.92 -12.68 12.52
N TRP A 96 0.86 -11.82 11.48
CA TRP A 96 0.54 -10.41 11.61
C TRP A 96 -0.97 -10.13 11.72
N VAL A 97 -1.82 -11.14 11.49
CA VAL A 97 -3.28 -10.98 11.60
C VAL A 97 -3.69 -11.12 13.06
N GLY A 98 -4.11 -10.02 13.67
CA GLY A 98 -4.54 -9.99 15.07
C GLY A 98 -4.83 -8.56 15.54
N ASP A 99 -5.69 -8.46 16.57
CA ASP A 99 -6.16 -7.18 17.11
C ASP A 99 -5.01 -6.31 17.63
N ASP A 100 -3.98 -6.92 18.20
CA ASP A 100 -2.79 -6.25 18.68
C ASP A 100 -2.05 -5.47 17.56
N VAL A 101 -1.97 -6.04 16.36
CA VAL A 101 -1.41 -5.38 15.19
C VAL A 101 -2.35 -4.30 14.66
N PHE A 102 -3.65 -4.59 14.60
CA PHE A 102 -4.64 -3.64 14.10
C PHE A 102 -4.72 -2.40 14.97
N GLU A 103 -4.74 -2.57 16.29
CA GLU A 103 -4.75 -1.43 17.22
C GLU A 103 -3.45 -0.61 17.13
N LEU A 104 -2.29 -1.26 17.01
CA LEU A 104 -1.03 -0.57 16.82
C LEU A 104 -1.03 0.26 15.53
N LEU A 105 -1.51 -0.29 14.41
CA LEU A 105 -1.60 0.43 13.14
C LEU A 105 -2.60 1.60 13.22
N LYS A 106 -3.74 1.43 13.90
CA LYS A 106 -4.73 2.50 14.13
C LYS A 106 -4.13 3.68 14.90
N GLN A 107 -3.37 3.41 15.97
CA GLN A 107 -2.72 4.44 16.78
C GLN A 107 -1.80 5.35 15.93
N HIS A 108 -1.20 4.82 14.88
CA HIS A 108 -0.31 5.54 13.98
C HIS A 108 -0.98 5.97 12.66
N ASN A 109 -2.28 5.74 12.48
CA ASN A 109 -3.03 6.00 11.25
C ASN A 109 -2.32 5.38 10.01
N VAL A 110 -1.96 4.10 10.11
CA VAL A 110 -1.29 3.33 9.05
C VAL A 110 -2.23 2.25 8.54
N ALA A 111 -2.43 2.20 7.22
CA ALA A 111 -3.31 1.21 6.62
C ALA A 111 -2.66 -0.18 6.59
N PHE A 112 -3.35 -1.18 7.13
CA PHE A 112 -3.09 -2.58 6.79
C PHE A 112 -3.51 -2.80 5.33
N VAL A 113 -2.60 -3.23 4.47
CA VAL A 113 -2.91 -3.40 3.05
C VAL A 113 -3.85 -4.58 2.85
N VAL A 114 -4.99 -4.33 2.23
CA VAL A 114 -5.88 -5.38 1.73
C VAL A 114 -5.22 -6.01 0.51
N SER A 115 -4.60 -7.17 0.68
CA SER A 115 -3.86 -7.87 -0.37
C SER A 115 -4.64 -9.09 -0.83
N HIS A 116 -5.10 -9.11 -2.08
CA HIS A 116 -5.80 -10.24 -2.67
C HIS A 116 -4.91 -10.95 -3.69
N GLY A 117 -4.67 -12.22 -3.43
CA GLY A 117 -3.83 -13.11 -4.24
C GLY A 117 -3.51 -14.35 -3.43
N ASP A 118 -3.05 -15.38 -4.05
CA ASP A 118 -2.77 -16.73 -3.55
C ASP A 118 -2.74 -16.86 -1.98
N ASN A 119 -1.58 -16.97 -1.36
CA ASN A 119 -1.45 -17.27 0.08
C ASN A 119 -1.33 -16.02 0.97
N TYR A 120 -1.77 -14.85 0.53
CA TYR A 120 -1.71 -13.63 1.34
C TYR A 120 -2.90 -13.57 2.32
N PRO A 121 -2.68 -13.12 3.56
CA PRO A 121 -3.80 -12.93 4.48
C PRO A 121 -4.68 -11.78 3.95
N LEU A 122 -5.94 -12.11 3.67
CA LEU A 122 -6.95 -11.13 3.27
C LEU A 122 -7.57 -10.50 4.53
N VAL A 123 -7.20 -9.26 4.81
CA VAL A 123 -7.72 -8.47 5.92
C VAL A 123 -8.39 -7.23 5.37
N THR A 124 -9.68 -7.06 5.65
CA THR A 124 -10.50 -5.94 5.15
C THR A 124 -10.84 -4.91 6.24
N THR A 125 -10.31 -5.11 7.45
CA THR A 125 -10.52 -4.21 8.60
C THR A 125 -9.77 -2.89 8.41
N PRO A 126 -10.45 -1.73 8.49
CA PRO A 126 -9.79 -0.43 8.45
C PRO A 126 -8.87 -0.22 9.67
N THR A 127 -7.64 0.22 9.42
CA THR A 127 -6.67 0.59 10.46
C THR A 127 -6.17 2.04 10.30
N ALA A 128 -6.72 2.78 9.33
CA ALA A 128 -6.40 4.18 9.05
C ALA A 128 -7.65 4.89 8.52
N ASP A 129 -7.56 6.19 8.30
CA ASP A 129 -8.59 7.02 7.64
C ASP A 129 -8.68 6.78 6.11
N PHE A 130 -8.01 5.75 5.63
CA PHE A 130 -8.03 5.34 4.24
C PHE A 130 -7.79 3.82 4.11
N MET A 131 -8.20 3.25 2.98
CA MET A 131 -7.93 1.87 2.60
C MET A 131 -6.89 1.82 1.47
N TYR A 132 -6.05 0.80 1.50
CA TYR A 132 -5.07 0.54 0.45
C TYR A 132 -5.21 -0.91 -0.01
N VAL A 133 -5.69 -1.10 -1.23
CA VAL A 133 -6.03 -2.40 -1.81
C VAL A 133 -5.03 -2.77 -2.91
N ARG A 134 -4.56 -4.00 -2.91
CA ARG A 134 -3.70 -4.56 -3.95
C ARG A 134 -4.29 -5.87 -4.48
N LEU A 135 -4.69 -5.85 -5.74
CA LEU A 135 -5.30 -6.96 -6.44
C LEU A 135 -4.25 -7.62 -7.35
N HIS A 136 -3.74 -8.77 -6.91
CA HIS A 136 -2.61 -9.43 -7.56
C HIS A 136 -2.99 -10.48 -8.61
N GLY A 137 -4.27 -10.70 -8.86
CA GLY A 137 -4.78 -11.82 -9.66
C GLY A 137 -4.99 -13.08 -8.83
N TYR A 138 -6.05 -13.82 -9.15
CA TYR A 138 -6.40 -15.09 -8.53
C TYR A 138 -7.11 -15.97 -9.58
N PRO A 139 -6.85 -17.29 -9.67
CA PRO A 139 -5.95 -18.06 -8.81
C PRO A 139 -4.44 -17.89 -9.14
N GLU A 140 -4.07 -17.41 -10.31
CA GLU A 140 -2.67 -17.25 -10.69
C GLU A 140 -2.18 -15.83 -10.43
N LEU A 141 -1.26 -15.69 -9.45
CA LEU A 141 -0.64 -14.40 -9.10
C LEU A 141 -0.03 -13.71 -10.33
N TYR A 142 -0.34 -12.42 -10.46
CA TYR A 142 0.15 -11.51 -11.51
C TYR A 142 -0.34 -11.85 -12.92
N ARG A 143 -1.16 -12.90 -13.10
CA ARG A 143 -1.59 -13.38 -14.42
C ARG A 143 -3.10 -13.38 -14.60
N SER A 144 -3.87 -13.92 -13.63
CA SER A 144 -5.32 -14.04 -13.80
C SER A 144 -6.02 -12.69 -13.87
N SER A 145 -6.95 -12.57 -14.83
CA SER A 145 -7.91 -11.47 -14.86
C SER A 145 -8.98 -11.65 -13.80
N TYR A 146 -9.52 -10.55 -13.28
CA TYR A 146 -10.71 -10.56 -12.45
C TYR A 146 -11.96 -10.59 -13.33
N SER A 147 -12.89 -11.49 -13.02
CA SER A 147 -14.20 -11.54 -13.66
C SER A 147 -15.08 -10.35 -13.26
N VAL A 148 -16.16 -10.13 -14.00
CA VAL A 148 -17.13 -9.06 -13.68
C VAL A 148 -17.74 -9.26 -12.28
N ASP A 149 -18.07 -10.49 -11.89
CA ASP A 149 -18.67 -10.81 -10.58
C ASP A 149 -17.67 -10.54 -9.42
N GLU A 150 -16.39 -10.88 -9.62
CA GLU A 150 -15.33 -10.57 -8.66
C GLU A 150 -15.14 -9.05 -8.53
N LEU A 151 -15.09 -8.32 -9.64
CA LEU A 151 -15.01 -6.86 -9.63
C LEU A 151 -16.24 -6.22 -8.99
N GLN A 152 -17.44 -6.77 -9.19
CA GLN A 152 -18.66 -6.30 -8.53
C GLN A 152 -18.59 -6.50 -7.00
N THR A 153 -18.03 -7.63 -6.57
CA THR A 153 -17.79 -7.91 -5.14
C THR A 153 -16.85 -6.87 -4.53
N TRP A 154 -15.74 -6.57 -5.22
CA TRP A 154 -14.80 -5.51 -4.81
C TRP A 154 -15.45 -4.13 -4.82
N ALA A 155 -16.25 -3.80 -5.84
CA ALA A 155 -16.97 -2.53 -5.92
C ALA A 155 -17.92 -2.33 -4.73
N ASN A 156 -18.65 -3.36 -4.32
CA ASN A 156 -19.55 -3.31 -3.16
C ASN A 156 -18.77 -3.06 -1.86
N LEU A 157 -17.65 -3.74 -1.67
CA LEU A 157 -16.80 -3.54 -0.50
C LEU A 157 -16.19 -2.13 -0.46
N ILE A 158 -15.73 -1.63 -1.61
CA ILE A 158 -15.19 -0.28 -1.75
C ILE A 158 -16.26 0.77 -1.41
N ARG A 159 -17.49 0.62 -1.91
CA ARG A 159 -18.59 1.53 -1.58
C ARG A 159 -18.85 1.57 -0.08
N THR A 160 -18.84 0.41 0.60
CA THR A 160 -18.99 0.35 2.05
C THR A 160 -17.91 1.19 2.77
N TRP A 161 -16.65 1.11 2.34
CA TRP A 161 -15.58 1.93 2.93
C TRP A 161 -15.74 3.42 2.63
N LEU A 162 -16.16 3.77 1.40
CA LEU A 162 -16.43 5.17 1.03
C LEU A 162 -17.59 5.75 1.84
N GLU A 163 -18.67 5.00 2.05
CA GLU A 163 -19.82 5.39 2.89
C GLU A 163 -19.42 5.59 4.38
N GLN A 164 -18.39 4.87 4.84
CA GLN A 164 -17.80 5.05 6.16
C GLN A 164 -16.85 6.26 6.23
N GLY A 165 -16.67 7.00 5.13
CA GLY A 165 -15.81 8.18 5.06
C GLY A 165 -14.34 7.88 4.75
N ASN A 166 -13.99 6.64 4.44
CA ASN A 166 -12.61 6.29 4.08
C ASN A 166 -12.29 6.70 2.64
N MET A 167 -11.10 7.22 2.41
CA MET A 167 -10.50 7.30 1.07
C MET A 167 -10.00 5.90 0.67
N VAL A 168 -10.17 5.50 -0.60
CA VAL A 168 -9.76 4.16 -1.05
C VAL A 168 -8.79 4.25 -2.22
N TYR A 169 -7.63 3.62 -2.07
CA TYR A 169 -6.62 3.45 -3.12
C TYR A 169 -6.62 1.99 -3.58
N VAL A 170 -6.81 1.76 -4.87
CA VAL A 170 -6.83 0.40 -5.44
C VAL A 170 -5.76 0.27 -6.52
N TYR A 171 -4.94 -0.76 -6.41
CA TYR A 171 -3.87 -1.07 -7.36
C TYR A 171 -3.99 -2.50 -7.85
N PHE A 172 -4.07 -2.65 -9.17
CA PHE A 172 -4.00 -3.94 -9.83
C PHE A 172 -2.55 -4.28 -10.15
N ASN A 173 -2.14 -5.51 -9.89
CA ASN A 173 -0.81 -6.05 -10.12
C ASN A 173 -0.84 -7.33 -10.98
N ASN A 174 -1.95 -7.61 -11.65
CA ASN A 174 -2.13 -8.70 -12.61
C ASN A 174 -1.79 -8.20 -14.02
N ASP A 175 -0.52 -7.84 -14.23
CA ASP A 175 -0.07 -7.10 -15.41
C ASP A 175 0.00 -7.94 -16.69
N ALA A 176 -0.05 -9.29 -16.58
CA ALA A 176 -0.03 -10.16 -17.76
C ALA A 176 -1.16 -9.79 -18.73
N GLU A 177 -0.84 -9.75 -20.01
CA GLU A 177 -1.80 -9.52 -21.12
C GLU A 177 -2.58 -8.18 -21.01
N GLY A 178 -2.17 -7.27 -20.10
CA GLY A 178 -2.85 -5.98 -19.91
C GLY A 178 -4.03 -6.01 -18.96
N HIS A 179 -4.32 -7.13 -18.32
CA HIS A 179 -5.47 -7.33 -17.43
C HIS A 179 -5.59 -6.27 -16.33
N ALA A 180 -4.46 -5.81 -15.77
CA ALA A 180 -4.48 -4.79 -14.73
C ALA A 180 -5.18 -3.50 -15.17
N VAL A 181 -4.94 -3.04 -16.39
CA VAL A 181 -5.57 -1.83 -16.93
C VAL A 181 -7.05 -2.05 -17.19
N GLU A 182 -7.40 -3.17 -17.83
CA GLU A 182 -8.80 -3.52 -18.13
C GLU A 182 -9.63 -3.64 -16.85
N ASN A 183 -9.12 -4.38 -15.85
CA ASN A 183 -9.79 -4.56 -14.57
C ASN A 183 -9.91 -3.24 -13.78
N ALA A 184 -8.90 -2.37 -13.84
CA ALA A 184 -8.97 -1.06 -13.18
C ALA A 184 -10.05 -0.17 -13.80
N LEU A 185 -10.16 -0.13 -15.14
CA LEU A 185 -11.20 0.62 -15.84
C LEU A 185 -12.59 0.05 -15.56
N ALA A 186 -12.72 -1.28 -15.59
CA ALA A 186 -13.98 -1.96 -15.28
C ALA A 186 -14.42 -1.69 -13.83
N LEU A 187 -13.52 -1.84 -12.85
CA LEU A 187 -13.83 -1.54 -11.44
C LEU A 187 -14.26 -0.08 -11.26
N LYS A 188 -13.56 0.86 -11.90
CA LYS A 188 -13.90 2.29 -11.84
C LYS A 188 -15.31 2.58 -12.37
N SER A 189 -15.80 1.83 -13.35
CA SER A 189 -17.15 1.99 -13.90
C SER A 189 -18.25 1.39 -13.00
N LEU A 190 -17.85 0.54 -12.04
CA LEU A 190 -18.76 -0.12 -11.09
C LEU A 190 -18.90 0.66 -9.77
N ILE A 191 -18.08 1.65 -9.51
CA ILE A 191 -18.10 2.48 -8.28
C ILE A 191 -18.80 3.80 -8.54
#